data_ea59f3242b3fee81f73d6b3e0dcdd4fd
#
_entry.id   ea59f3242b3fee81f73d6b3e0dcdd4fd
#
_cell.length_a   1.000
_cell.length_b   1.000
_cell.length_c   1.000
_cell.angle_alpha   90.00
_cell.angle_beta   90.00
_cell.angle_gamma   90.00
#
_symmetry.space_group_name_H-M   'P 1'
#
loop_
_entity.id
_entity.type
_entity.pdbx_description
1 polymer ?
#
loop_
_entity_poly.entity_id
_entity_poly.type
_entity_poly.pdbx_seq_one_letter_code
_entity_poly.pdbx_strand_id
1 'polypeptide(L)'
;RFTDNGWSGTWCDGLYAFHHYHSRGHEALGVCKGWVRVQLGGEAGEIVRLAAGDAAVLPAGVAHKKIEASDDFSIVGAYPHGQWPDLNTGQPGEREAAEPVIAALAAPATDPVEGADGPLPKIYAAAADARR
;
A
#
# COMPACT_ATOMS: atom_id res chain seq x y z
N ARG A 1 3.29 -14.90 -5.57
CA ARG A 1 4.47 -14.54 -4.77
C ARG A 1 4.09 -13.87 -3.46
N PHE A 2 3.14 -12.93 -3.49
CA PHE A 2 2.68 -12.26 -2.27
C PHE A 2 2.15 -13.26 -1.23
N THR A 3 1.33 -14.20 -1.65
CA THR A 3 0.75 -15.23 -0.78
C THR A 3 1.83 -16.10 -0.13
N ASP A 4 2.83 -16.51 -0.89
CA ASP A 4 3.95 -17.33 -0.38
C ASP A 4 4.77 -16.59 0.68
N ASN A 5 4.74 -15.28 0.66
CA ASN A 5 5.46 -14.42 1.59
C ASN A 5 4.58 -13.91 2.75
N GLY A 6 3.40 -14.49 2.96
CA GLY A 6 2.54 -14.16 4.10
C GLY A 6 1.64 -12.95 3.90
N TRP A 7 1.43 -12.54 2.64
CA TRP A 7 0.50 -11.48 2.28
C TRP A 7 -0.74 -12.09 1.66
N SER A 8 -1.91 -11.71 2.13
CA SER A 8 -3.19 -12.34 1.79
C SER A 8 -4.26 -11.32 1.41
N GLY A 9 -5.50 -11.78 1.23
CA GLY A 9 -6.59 -10.92 0.77
C GLY A 9 -6.39 -10.44 -0.65
N THR A 10 -5.71 -11.22 -1.48
CA THR A 10 -5.32 -10.82 -2.84
C THR A 10 -6.52 -10.54 -3.73
N TRP A 11 -6.39 -9.48 -4.51
CA TRP A 11 -7.36 -9.09 -5.53
C TRP A 11 -6.61 -8.66 -6.79
N CYS A 12 -7.31 -8.71 -7.92
CA CYS A 12 -6.76 -8.29 -9.20
C CYS A 12 -7.79 -7.38 -9.89
N ASP A 13 -7.42 -6.13 -10.13
CA ASP A 13 -8.31 -5.13 -10.73
C ASP A 13 -7.51 -3.90 -11.16
N GLY A 14 -8.18 -2.74 -11.28
CA GLY A 14 -7.60 -1.43 -11.42
C GLY A 14 -7.40 -0.71 -10.08
N LEU A 15 -7.07 0.56 -10.13
CA LEU A 15 -6.95 1.44 -8.96
C LEU A 15 -8.00 2.55 -9.04
N TYR A 16 -8.47 3.00 -7.89
CA TYR A 16 -9.37 4.15 -7.83
C TYR A 16 -8.71 5.43 -8.33
N ALA A 17 -9.48 6.25 -9.04
CA ALA A 17 -9.05 7.54 -9.57
C ALA A 17 -9.31 8.70 -8.59
N PHE A 18 -9.39 8.41 -7.31
CA PHE A 18 -9.50 9.39 -6.24
C PHE A 18 -8.53 9.06 -5.11
N HIS A 19 -8.11 10.07 -4.36
CA HIS A 19 -7.25 9.86 -3.20
C HIS A 19 -7.98 9.03 -2.13
N HIS A 20 -7.34 7.94 -1.71
CA HIS A 20 -7.83 7.08 -0.64
C HIS A 20 -6.66 6.47 0.11
N TYR A 21 -6.90 6.09 1.36
CA TYR A 21 -5.92 5.38 2.17
C TYR A 21 -6.59 4.33 3.05
N HIS A 22 -5.77 3.41 3.53
CA HIS A 22 -6.19 2.37 4.46
C HIS A 22 -5.59 2.65 5.83
N SER A 23 -6.38 2.50 6.88
CA SER A 23 -5.91 2.67 8.26
C SER A 23 -5.66 1.33 8.96
N ARG A 24 -6.24 0.25 8.45
CA ARG A 24 -6.22 -1.08 9.08
C ARG A 24 -5.38 -2.11 8.34
N GLY A 25 -4.66 -1.70 7.34
CA GLY A 25 -3.79 -2.59 6.57
C GLY A 25 -2.73 -1.82 5.80
N HIS A 26 -1.52 -2.37 5.78
CA HIS A 26 -0.51 -2.00 4.80
C HIS A 26 -0.87 -2.69 3.49
N GLU A 27 -0.54 -2.11 2.36
CA GLU A 27 -0.91 -2.69 1.07
C GLU A 27 0.31 -2.91 0.18
N ALA A 28 0.41 -4.10 -0.39
CA ALA A 28 1.33 -4.39 -1.47
C ALA A 28 0.60 -4.31 -2.81
N LEU A 29 1.19 -3.64 -3.77
CA LEU A 29 0.68 -3.53 -5.14
C LEU A 29 1.71 -4.11 -6.11
N GLY A 30 1.27 -4.99 -7.00
CA GLY A 30 2.10 -5.54 -8.06
C GLY A 30 1.45 -5.35 -9.42
N VAL A 31 2.13 -4.68 -10.34
CA VAL A 31 1.61 -4.47 -11.69
C VAL A 31 1.80 -5.73 -12.53
N CYS A 32 0.70 -6.28 -13.03
CA CYS A 32 0.69 -7.51 -13.84
C CYS A 32 0.78 -7.21 -15.34
N LYS A 33 0.11 -6.15 -15.78
CA LYS A 33 0.05 -5.73 -17.19
C LYS A 33 0.05 -4.22 -17.29
N GLY A 34 0.65 -3.70 -18.35
CA GLY A 34 0.63 -2.30 -18.65
C GLY A 34 1.41 -1.45 -17.67
N TRP A 35 0.95 -0.23 -17.47
CA TRP A 35 1.58 0.73 -16.57
C TRP A 35 0.54 1.66 -15.94
N VAL A 36 0.94 2.28 -14.85
CA VAL A 36 0.12 3.26 -14.12
C VAL A 36 0.99 4.39 -13.60
N ARG A 37 0.46 5.60 -13.60
CA ARG A 37 0.99 6.73 -12.84
C ARG A 37 0.11 6.91 -11.62
N VAL A 38 0.70 6.78 -10.45
CA VAL A 38 0.00 6.85 -9.17
C VAL A 38 0.59 8.00 -8.33
N GLN A 39 -0.28 8.80 -7.74
CA GLN A 39 0.12 9.84 -6.80
C GLN A 39 0.07 9.29 -5.38
N LEU A 40 1.16 9.42 -4.66
CA LEU A 40 1.34 8.89 -3.31
C LEU A 40 1.49 10.03 -2.30
N GLY A 41 0.70 9.99 -1.24
CA GLY A 41 0.78 11.00 -0.17
C GLY A 41 -0.22 12.16 -0.28
N GLY A 42 -1.27 12.02 -1.06
CA GLY A 42 -2.29 13.05 -1.24
C GLY A 42 -1.98 14.02 -2.36
N GLU A 43 -2.69 15.15 -2.41
CA GLU A 43 -2.57 16.12 -3.52
C GLU A 43 -1.18 16.74 -3.66
N ALA A 44 -0.45 16.87 -2.56
CA ALA A 44 0.93 17.36 -2.57
C ALA A 44 1.96 16.23 -2.72
N GLY A 45 1.49 15.00 -2.93
CA GLY A 45 2.36 13.83 -3.00
C GLY A 45 3.05 13.65 -4.34
N GLU A 46 4.03 12.77 -4.35
CA GLU A 46 4.82 12.43 -5.51
C GLU A 46 4.05 11.53 -6.48
N ILE A 47 4.21 11.76 -7.78
CA ILE A 47 3.67 10.89 -8.83
C ILE A 47 4.77 9.93 -9.27
N VAL A 48 4.47 8.63 -9.18
CA VAL A 48 5.38 7.54 -9.52
C VAL A 48 4.79 6.72 -10.66
N ARG A 49 5.61 6.30 -11.61
CA ARG A 49 5.21 5.38 -12.68
C ARG A 49 5.61 3.96 -12.29
N LEU A 50 4.64 3.07 -12.31
CA LEU A 50 4.83 1.64 -12.11
C LEU A 50 4.43 0.89 -13.38
N ALA A 51 5.20 -0.09 -13.78
CA ALA A 51 4.95 -0.91 -14.96
C ALA A 51 4.95 -2.41 -14.60
N ALA A 52 4.49 -3.24 -15.52
CA ALA A 52 4.45 -4.70 -15.34
C ALA A 52 5.78 -5.22 -14.79
N GLY A 53 5.71 -5.98 -13.69
CA GLY A 53 6.88 -6.47 -12.95
C GLY A 53 7.30 -5.61 -11.77
N ASP A 54 6.79 -4.37 -11.65
CA ASP A 54 7.07 -3.52 -10.50
C ASP A 54 6.12 -3.84 -9.34
N ALA A 55 6.62 -3.68 -8.13
CA ALA A 55 5.84 -3.77 -6.91
C ALA A 55 6.12 -2.57 -6.00
N ALA A 56 5.10 -2.17 -5.25
CA ALA A 56 5.20 -1.10 -4.26
C ALA A 56 4.49 -1.50 -2.98
N VAL A 57 4.96 -1.02 -1.84
CA VAL A 57 4.27 -1.17 -0.58
C VAL A 57 3.83 0.20 -0.09
N LEU A 58 2.55 0.31 0.19
CA LEU A 58 1.93 1.51 0.73
C LEU A 58 1.68 1.31 2.22
N PRO A 59 2.41 2.00 3.10
CA PRO A 59 2.12 1.95 4.52
C PRO A 59 0.69 2.43 4.81
N ALA A 60 0.06 1.87 5.84
CA ALA A 60 -1.23 2.36 6.32
C ALA A 60 -1.15 3.88 6.55
N GLY A 61 -2.18 4.60 6.15
CA GLY A 61 -2.24 6.06 6.23
C GLY A 61 -1.68 6.80 5.02
N VAL A 62 -1.01 6.12 4.10
CA VAL A 62 -0.50 6.75 2.88
C VAL A 62 -1.59 6.75 1.81
N ALA A 63 -2.04 7.94 1.43
CA ALA A 63 -3.02 8.11 0.38
C ALA A 63 -2.45 7.80 -1.00
N HIS A 64 -3.26 7.25 -1.87
CA HIS A 64 -2.89 6.95 -3.24
C HIS A 64 -4.05 7.19 -4.19
N LYS A 65 -3.71 7.56 -5.43
CA LYS A 65 -4.68 7.89 -6.49
C LYS A 65 -4.10 7.53 -7.85
N LYS A 66 -4.88 6.83 -8.66
CA LYS A 66 -4.53 6.62 -10.06
C LYS A 66 -4.68 7.93 -10.83
N ILE A 67 -3.61 8.39 -11.46
CA ILE A 67 -3.62 9.58 -12.32
C ILE A 67 -3.89 9.18 -13.77
N GLU A 68 -3.18 8.18 -14.28
CA GLU A 68 -3.25 7.70 -15.65
C GLU A 68 -2.81 6.25 -15.70
N ALA A 69 -3.34 5.47 -16.62
CA ALA A 69 -2.93 4.08 -16.82
C ALA A 69 -3.08 3.69 -18.29
N SER A 70 -2.34 2.69 -18.71
CA SER A 70 -2.53 2.08 -20.03
C SER A 70 -3.86 1.33 -20.09
N ASP A 71 -4.38 1.09 -21.30
CA ASP A 71 -5.68 0.43 -21.50
C ASP A 71 -5.69 -0.99 -20.96
N ASP A 72 -4.53 -1.68 -21.00
CA ASP A 72 -4.38 -3.04 -20.51
C ASP A 72 -3.96 -3.13 -19.04
N PHE A 73 -3.92 -2.03 -18.32
CA PHE A 73 -3.46 -1.97 -16.94
C PHE A 73 -4.22 -2.94 -16.03
N SER A 74 -3.45 -3.76 -15.31
CA SER A 74 -3.95 -4.67 -14.29
C SER A 74 -2.96 -4.74 -13.14
N ILE A 75 -3.48 -4.70 -11.92
CA ILE A 75 -2.68 -4.67 -10.70
C ILE A 75 -3.23 -5.70 -9.70
N VAL A 76 -2.33 -6.30 -8.93
CA VAL A 76 -2.68 -7.18 -7.82
C VAL A 76 -2.38 -6.46 -6.51
N GLY A 77 -3.34 -6.49 -5.59
CA GLY A 77 -3.15 -6.01 -4.23
C GLY A 77 -3.13 -7.15 -3.22
N ALA A 78 -2.44 -6.94 -2.13
CA ALA A 78 -2.39 -7.87 -1.00
C ALA A 78 -2.05 -7.13 0.29
N TYR A 79 -2.35 -7.75 1.43
CA TYR A 79 -2.17 -7.19 2.77
C TYR A 79 -1.43 -8.17 3.67
N PRO A 80 -0.67 -7.71 4.67
CA PRO A 80 -0.09 -8.60 5.65
C PRO A 80 -1.17 -9.52 6.24
N HIS A 81 -0.81 -10.78 6.50
CA HIS A 81 -1.76 -11.76 7.03
C HIS A 81 -2.47 -11.23 8.29
N GLY A 82 -3.79 -11.32 8.30
CA GLY A 82 -4.62 -10.84 9.41
C GLY A 82 -4.99 -9.35 9.35
N GLN A 83 -4.48 -8.60 8.38
CA GLN A 83 -4.87 -7.22 8.16
C GLN A 83 -5.92 -7.13 7.06
N TRP A 84 -6.93 -6.27 7.28
CA TRP A 84 -8.04 -6.07 6.36
C TRP A 84 -8.19 -4.58 6.06
N PRO A 85 -8.12 -4.17 4.81
CA PRO A 85 -8.20 -2.76 4.47
C PRO A 85 -9.62 -2.21 4.71
N ASP A 86 -9.67 -1.01 5.23
CA ASP A 86 -10.83 -0.12 5.19
C ASP A 86 -10.66 0.88 4.05
N LEU A 87 -11.62 1.74 3.83
CA LEU A 87 -11.56 2.76 2.80
C LEU A 87 -11.79 4.14 3.42
N ASN A 88 -10.79 5.01 3.32
CA ASN A 88 -10.83 6.38 3.81
C ASN A 88 -10.60 7.33 2.64
N THR A 89 -11.41 8.38 2.55
CA THR A 89 -11.42 9.28 1.39
C THR A 89 -11.18 10.75 1.74
N GLY A 90 -10.78 11.03 2.99
CA GLY A 90 -10.49 12.39 3.45
C GLY A 90 -11.69 13.13 3.98
N GLN A 91 -12.69 12.43 4.51
CA GLN A 91 -13.87 13.06 5.12
C GLN A 91 -13.49 13.81 6.42
N PRO A 92 -14.23 14.88 6.79
CA PRO A 92 -13.96 15.60 8.03
C PRO A 92 -13.95 14.68 9.25
N GLY A 93 -12.90 14.80 10.09
CA GLY A 93 -12.72 13.97 11.29
C GLY A 93 -12.21 12.55 11.05
N GLU A 94 -12.18 12.09 9.82
CA GLU A 94 -11.76 10.74 9.46
C GLU A 94 -10.29 10.49 9.86
N ARG A 95 -9.39 11.40 9.51
CA ARG A 95 -7.96 11.27 9.82
C ARG A 95 -7.68 11.24 11.31
N GLU A 96 -8.35 12.05 12.08
CA GLU A 96 -8.22 12.07 13.53
C GLU A 96 -8.60 10.73 14.16
N ALA A 97 -9.66 10.10 13.65
CA ALA A 97 -10.07 8.77 14.09
C ALA A 97 -9.12 7.65 13.59
N ALA A 98 -8.53 7.83 12.42
CA ALA A 98 -7.63 6.85 11.80
C ALA A 98 -6.23 6.83 12.45
N GLU A 99 -5.72 7.95 12.90
CA GLU A 99 -4.35 8.06 13.44
C GLU A 99 -4.01 7.04 14.54
N PRO A 100 -4.84 6.87 15.60
CA PRO A 100 -4.52 5.85 16.60
C PRO A 100 -4.61 4.42 16.07
N VAL A 101 -5.47 4.15 15.09
CA VAL A 101 -5.58 2.85 14.43
C VAL A 101 -4.31 2.55 13.64
N ILE A 102 -3.84 3.52 12.87
CA ILE A 102 -2.59 3.41 12.09
C ILE A 102 -1.40 3.18 13.03
N ALA A 103 -1.32 3.97 14.10
CA ALA A 103 -0.23 3.87 15.07
C ALA A 103 -0.17 2.50 15.78
N ALA A 104 -1.32 1.87 16.00
CA ALA A 104 -1.42 0.58 16.66
C ALA A 104 -1.26 -0.62 15.68
N LEU A 105 -1.26 -0.37 14.38
CA LEU A 105 -1.17 -1.43 13.39
C LEU A 105 0.21 -2.07 13.40
N ALA A 106 0.24 -3.40 13.42
CA ALA A 106 1.50 -4.15 13.36
C ALA A 106 2.23 -3.90 12.05
N ALA A 107 3.54 -3.67 12.12
CA ALA A 107 4.41 -3.62 10.96
C ALA A 107 4.42 -5.00 10.25
N PRO A 108 4.61 -5.03 8.92
CA PRO A 108 4.72 -6.31 8.22
C PRO A 108 5.89 -7.14 8.74
N ALA A 109 5.63 -8.42 9.02
CA ALA A 109 6.67 -9.36 9.45
C ALA A 109 7.55 -9.83 8.29
N THR A 110 7.05 -9.70 7.06
CA THR A 110 7.73 -10.16 5.85
C THR A 110 7.65 -9.10 4.75
N ASP A 111 8.59 -9.17 3.83
CA ASP A 111 8.54 -8.46 2.56
C ASP A 111 7.63 -9.23 1.59
N PRO A 112 6.72 -8.57 0.87
CA PRO A 112 5.79 -9.27 -0.03
C PRO A 112 6.50 -9.93 -1.22
N VAL A 113 7.67 -9.47 -1.61
CA VAL A 113 8.44 -9.98 -2.75
C VAL A 113 9.51 -10.97 -2.32
N GLU A 114 10.25 -10.64 -1.25
CA GLU A 114 11.45 -11.37 -0.84
C GLU A 114 11.29 -12.14 0.48
N GLY A 115 10.15 -12.03 1.14
CA GLY A 115 9.86 -12.82 2.34
C GLY A 115 10.50 -12.27 3.62
N ALA A 116 10.78 -13.16 4.59
CA ALA A 116 11.23 -12.76 5.92
C ALA A 116 12.58 -12.02 5.92
N ASP A 117 13.44 -12.31 4.98
CA ASP A 117 14.78 -11.70 4.87
C ASP A 117 14.82 -10.46 3.97
N GLY A 118 13.70 -10.10 3.39
CA GLY A 118 13.60 -8.93 2.52
C GLY A 118 13.76 -7.59 3.26
N PRO A 119 13.90 -6.48 2.52
CA PRO A 119 14.22 -5.19 3.13
C PRO A 119 13.07 -4.55 3.92
N LEU A 120 11.82 -4.89 3.63
CA LEU A 120 10.67 -4.18 4.18
C LEU A 120 10.59 -4.20 5.71
N PRO A 121 10.73 -5.35 6.41
CA PRO A 121 10.70 -5.35 7.86
C PRO A 121 11.78 -4.47 8.50
N LYS A 122 12.95 -4.40 7.88
CA LYS A 122 14.07 -3.57 8.33
C LYS A 122 13.76 -2.08 8.15
N ILE A 123 13.11 -1.71 7.07
CA ILE A 123 12.69 -0.33 6.81
C ILE A 123 11.69 0.14 7.87
N TYR A 124 10.70 -0.69 8.21
CA TYR A 124 9.72 -0.38 9.25
C TYR A 124 10.37 -0.26 10.64
N ALA A 125 11.30 -1.16 10.96
CA ALA A 125 12.03 -1.10 12.24
C ALA A 125 12.86 0.18 12.35
N ALA A 126 13.58 0.57 11.30
CA ALA A 126 14.35 1.80 11.26
C ALA A 126 13.46 3.05 11.40
N ALA A 127 12.30 3.07 10.75
CA ALA A 127 11.33 4.17 10.85
C ALA A 127 10.76 4.28 12.27
N ALA A 128 10.48 3.17 12.95
CA ALA A 128 10.01 3.15 14.33
C ALA A 128 11.08 3.70 15.29
N ASP A 129 12.35 3.33 15.09
CA ASP A 129 13.48 3.82 15.90
C ASP A 129 13.69 5.32 15.70
N ALA A 130 13.54 5.83 14.49
CA ALA A 130 13.68 7.25 14.19
C ALA A 130 12.60 8.13 14.86
N ARG A 131 11.46 7.55 15.25
CA ARG A 131 10.36 8.24 15.94
C ARG A 131 10.54 8.32 17.46
N ARG A 132 11.49 7.58 18.01
CA ARG A 132 11.82 7.59 19.43
C ARG A 132 12.82 8.69 19.71
#